data_cbca864e52e6125045663d2ab36c0481
#
_entry.id   cbca864e52e6125045663d2ab36c0481
#
_cell.length_a   1.000
_cell.length_b   1.000
_cell.length_c   1.000
_cell.angle_alpha   90.00
_cell.angle_beta   90.00
_cell.angle_gamma   90.00
#
_symmetry.space_group_name_H-M   'P 1'
#
loop_
_entity.id
_entity.type
_entity.pdbx_description
1 polymer ?
#
loop_
_entity_poly.entity_id
_entity_poly.type
_entity_poly.pdbx_seq_one_letter_code
_entity_poly.pdbx_strand_id
1 'polypeptide(L)'
;MFAALALWRFWPTTPPAEALTFDLAGQRLRFASAYVRLPDTIEPDRIDLVVRAPDFAPAAAMPARVPATGEADDKGRAQIFLTLAPAPKAAPAAPAERYGPYLAPDVQVADGGLLRRRFEDNSPYAGEDLYLAPPDGEDFFARCQRPKIPADGLPESCLAEFRIDRLLLQMRFDPAWLGDWAKLHANALNLIRGAEADGVRQPGNG
;
A
#
# COMPACT_ATOMS: atom_id res chain seq x y z
N MET A 1 -37.19 -26.86 44.47
CA MET A 1 -37.51 -26.24 43.17
C MET A 1 -36.50 -25.15 42.91
N PHE A 2 -35.47 -25.43 42.10
CA PHE A 2 -34.47 -24.42 41.71
C PHE A 2 -34.73 -24.08 40.23
N ALA A 3 -35.13 -22.84 39.98
CA ALA A 3 -35.30 -22.31 38.62
C ALA A 3 -33.93 -21.87 38.08
N ALA A 4 -33.44 -22.59 37.08
CA ALA A 4 -32.23 -22.21 36.35
C ALA A 4 -32.57 -21.09 35.35
N LEU A 5 -32.14 -19.86 35.63
CA LEU A 5 -32.16 -18.73 34.69
C LEU A 5 -31.08 -18.93 33.62
N ALA A 6 -31.51 -19.35 32.44
CA ALA A 6 -30.63 -19.39 31.25
C ALA A 6 -30.38 -17.97 30.76
N LEU A 7 -29.21 -17.42 31.08
CA LEU A 7 -28.70 -16.18 30.52
C LEU A 7 -28.26 -16.43 29.06
N TRP A 8 -29.12 -16.16 28.13
CA TRP A 8 -28.78 -16.06 26.72
C TRP A 8 -27.87 -14.85 26.56
N ARG A 9 -26.56 -15.09 26.43
CA ARG A 9 -25.60 -14.09 25.99
C ARG A 9 -25.93 -13.77 24.54
N PHE A 10 -26.55 -12.64 24.29
CA PHE A 10 -26.60 -11.99 22.99
C PHE A 10 -25.16 -11.60 22.63
N TRP A 11 -24.46 -12.45 21.88
CA TRP A 11 -23.25 -12.05 21.20
C TRP A 11 -23.70 -11.12 20.06
N PRO A 12 -23.23 -9.87 20.00
CA PRO A 12 -23.49 -9.03 18.85
C PRO A 12 -22.78 -9.69 17.65
N THR A 13 -23.52 -10.37 16.80
CA THR A 13 -23.03 -10.81 15.51
C THR A 13 -22.84 -9.53 14.69
N THR A 14 -21.59 -9.06 14.58
CA THR A 14 -21.25 -8.02 13.62
C THR A 14 -21.72 -8.51 12.25
N PRO A 15 -22.58 -7.76 11.54
CA PRO A 15 -23.01 -8.17 10.21
C PRO A 15 -21.76 -8.39 9.35
N PRO A 16 -21.77 -9.40 8.47
CA PRO A 16 -20.66 -9.63 7.57
C PRO A 16 -20.39 -8.32 6.80
N ALA A 17 -19.14 -7.85 6.84
CA ALA A 17 -18.75 -6.64 6.14
C ALA A 17 -19.17 -6.78 4.66
N GLU A 18 -19.94 -5.82 4.17
CA GLU A 18 -20.33 -5.78 2.77
C GLU A 18 -19.07 -5.85 1.89
N ALA A 19 -19.07 -6.76 0.92
CA ALA A 19 -17.93 -6.95 0.05
C ALA A 19 -18.24 -6.36 -1.33
N LEU A 20 -17.32 -5.55 -1.84
CA LEU A 20 -17.36 -4.95 -3.17
C LEU A 20 -16.54 -5.81 -4.13
N THR A 21 -17.07 -6.01 -5.34
CA THR A 21 -16.41 -6.77 -6.41
C THR A 21 -16.02 -5.83 -7.54
N PHE A 22 -14.78 -5.97 -7.99
CA PHE A 22 -14.18 -5.15 -9.05
C PHE A 22 -13.65 -6.07 -10.15
N ASP A 23 -13.84 -5.68 -11.41
CA ASP A 23 -13.20 -6.31 -12.57
C ASP A 23 -12.11 -5.39 -13.09
N LEU A 24 -10.84 -5.71 -12.82
CA LEU A 24 -9.69 -4.88 -13.19
C LEU A 24 -8.68 -5.70 -14.00
N ALA A 25 -8.34 -5.25 -15.21
CA ALA A 25 -7.43 -5.94 -16.14
C ALA A 25 -7.82 -7.41 -16.43
N GLY A 26 -9.12 -7.75 -16.36
CA GLY A 26 -9.63 -9.10 -16.53
C GLY A 26 -9.42 -10.01 -15.33
N GLN A 27 -9.10 -9.44 -14.18
CA GLN A 27 -9.06 -10.13 -12.88
C GLN A 27 -10.24 -9.66 -12.03
N ARG A 28 -10.92 -10.60 -11.40
CA ARG A 28 -12.02 -10.30 -10.48
C ARG A 28 -11.48 -10.25 -9.06
N LEU A 29 -11.59 -9.08 -8.44
CA LEU A 29 -11.10 -8.80 -7.09
C LEU A 29 -12.29 -8.51 -6.17
N ARG A 30 -12.24 -9.04 -4.95
CA ARG A 30 -13.27 -8.84 -3.94
C ARG A 30 -12.67 -8.31 -2.65
N PHE A 31 -13.08 -7.12 -2.23
CA PHE A 31 -12.65 -6.50 -0.99
C PHE A 31 -13.84 -6.23 -0.08
N ALA A 32 -13.66 -6.38 1.24
CA ALA A 32 -14.63 -5.82 2.17
C ALA A 32 -14.70 -4.28 1.99
N SER A 33 -15.89 -3.71 2.03
CA SER A 33 -16.11 -2.26 1.83
C SER A 33 -15.24 -1.39 2.74
N ALA A 34 -14.92 -1.90 3.94
CA ALA A 34 -14.04 -1.23 4.91
C ALA A 34 -12.59 -0.99 4.42
N TYR A 35 -12.14 -1.67 3.37
CA TYR A 35 -10.86 -1.43 2.72
C TYR A 35 -10.93 -0.33 1.67
N VAL A 36 -12.09 -0.10 1.06
CA VAL A 36 -12.25 0.78 -0.09
C VAL A 36 -12.32 2.23 0.38
N ARG A 37 -11.46 3.08 -0.17
CA ARG A 37 -11.32 4.47 0.27
C ARG A 37 -12.57 5.31 0.02
N LEU A 38 -13.17 5.16 -1.15
CA LEU A 38 -14.36 5.91 -1.58
C LEU A 38 -15.34 4.93 -2.23
N PRO A 39 -16.13 4.17 -1.43
CA PRO A 39 -16.99 3.12 -1.97
C PRO A 39 -18.09 3.64 -2.91
N ASP A 40 -18.46 4.92 -2.77
CA ASP A 40 -19.47 5.57 -3.61
C ASP A 40 -18.90 6.13 -4.94
N THR A 41 -17.57 6.09 -5.12
CA THR A 41 -16.88 6.60 -6.30
C THR A 41 -15.98 5.49 -6.86
N ILE A 42 -16.56 4.55 -7.60
CA ILE A 42 -15.83 3.44 -8.21
C ILE A 42 -15.36 3.86 -9.60
N GLU A 43 -14.05 3.90 -9.80
CA GLU A 43 -13.44 4.10 -11.11
C GLU A 43 -13.27 2.76 -11.82
N PRO A 44 -13.56 2.65 -13.14
CA PRO A 44 -13.57 1.37 -13.84
C PRO A 44 -12.19 0.73 -14.03
N ASP A 45 -11.12 1.54 -13.96
CA ASP A 45 -9.73 1.15 -14.22
C ASP A 45 -8.80 1.34 -13.01
N ARG A 46 -9.39 1.56 -11.82
CA ARG A 46 -8.64 1.85 -10.60
C ARG A 46 -9.40 1.40 -9.36
N ILE A 47 -8.67 0.88 -8.38
CA ILE A 47 -9.18 0.57 -7.05
C ILE A 47 -8.29 1.25 -6.01
N ASP A 48 -8.87 2.11 -5.19
CA ASP A 48 -8.19 2.77 -4.08
C ASP A 48 -8.58 2.13 -2.75
N LEU A 49 -7.58 1.63 -2.03
CA LEU A 49 -7.75 1.01 -0.72
C LEU A 49 -6.99 1.80 0.35
N VAL A 50 -7.47 1.71 1.59
CA VAL A 50 -6.77 2.23 2.77
C VAL A 50 -6.65 1.12 3.79
N VAL A 51 -5.42 0.88 4.24
CA VAL A 51 -5.09 -0.11 5.25
C VAL A 51 -4.30 0.51 6.38
N ARG A 52 -4.24 -0.17 7.51
CA ARG A 52 -3.44 0.23 8.65
C ARG A 52 -2.12 -0.56 8.68
N ALA A 53 -1.01 0.13 8.90
CA ALA A 53 0.27 -0.52 9.19
C ALA A 53 0.27 -1.08 10.63
N PRO A 54 1.02 -2.15 10.91
CA PRO A 54 1.74 -2.98 9.93
C PRO A 54 0.93 -4.18 9.44
N ASP A 55 -0.29 -4.40 9.98
CA ASP A 55 -1.09 -5.62 9.82
C ASP A 55 -1.98 -5.63 8.58
N PHE A 56 -2.07 -4.51 7.86
CA PHE A 56 -2.94 -4.32 6.70
C PHE A 56 -4.42 -4.57 6.99
N ALA A 57 -4.83 -4.43 8.26
CA ALA A 57 -6.24 -4.40 8.60
C ALA A 57 -6.93 -3.18 7.95
N PRO A 58 -8.26 -3.22 7.72
CA PRO A 58 -8.98 -2.06 7.20
C PRO A 58 -8.72 -0.84 8.08
N ALA A 59 -8.39 0.30 7.48
CA ALA A 59 -8.38 1.54 8.21
C ALA A 59 -9.84 1.88 8.51
N ALA A 60 -10.21 2.00 9.79
CA ALA A 60 -11.53 2.49 10.16
C ALA A 60 -11.76 3.83 9.44
N ALA A 61 -12.96 4.00 8.87
CA ALA A 61 -13.33 5.21 8.13
C ALA A 61 -12.85 6.45 8.91
N MET A 62 -11.99 7.24 8.28
CA MET A 62 -11.47 8.46 8.89
C MET A 62 -12.64 9.38 9.25
N PRO A 63 -12.65 9.99 10.43
CA PRO A 63 -13.50 11.15 10.64
C PRO A 63 -13.11 12.20 9.60
N ALA A 64 -14.10 12.78 8.93
CA ALA A 64 -13.93 13.70 7.80
C ALA A 64 -13.20 15.02 8.16
N ARG A 65 -12.56 15.12 9.31
CA ARG A 65 -11.83 16.29 9.80
C ARG A 65 -10.53 15.84 10.48
N VAL A 66 -9.43 16.08 9.80
CA VAL A 66 -8.10 16.12 10.45
C VAL A 66 -8.12 17.36 11.36
N PRO A 67 -7.88 17.24 12.67
CA PRO A 67 -7.74 18.39 13.53
C PRO A 67 -6.54 19.23 13.07
N ALA A 68 -6.71 20.51 12.89
CA ALA A 68 -5.64 21.45 12.51
C ALA A 68 -4.61 21.72 13.63
N THR A 69 -4.61 20.92 14.67
CA THR A 69 -3.65 21.00 15.78
C THR A 69 -2.48 20.06 15.50
N GLY A 70 -1.31 20.64 15.32
CA GLY A 70 -0.03 20.05 14.89
C GLY A 70 0.59 18.91 15.72
N GLU A 71 -0.18 18.14 16.42
CA GLU A 71 0.18 16.79 16.85
C GLU A 71 -0.17 15.88 15.68
N ALA A 72 0.85 15.49 14.92
CA ALA A 72 0.73 14.41 13.95
C ALA A 72 0.23 13.19 14.71
N ASP A 73 -1.08 12.95 14.64
CA ASP A 73 -1.72 11.82 15.29
C ASP A 73 -1.03 10.55 14.77
N ASP A 74 -0.48 9.75 15.66
CA ASP A 74 0.14 8.44 15.37
C ASP A 74 -0.74 7.57 14.44
N LYS A 75 -2.06 7.82 14.45
CA LYS A 75 -3.02 7.17 13.57
C LYS A 75 -2.88 7.54 12.09
N GLY A 76 -2.48 8.78 11.78
CA GLY A 76 -2.23 9.20 10.39
C GLY A 76 -0.98 8.53 9.81
N ARG A 77 0.06 8.34 10.62
CA ARG A 77 1.28 7.64 10.22
C ARG A 77 1.09 6.15 10.01
N ALA A 78 0.10 5.56 10.65
CA ALA A 78 -0.22 4.15 10.50
C ALA A 78 -1.03 3.83 9.24
N GLN A 79 -1.48 4.83 8.47
CA GLN A 79 -2.25 4.59 7.25
C GLN A 79 -1.35 4.36 6.04
N ILE A 80 -1.72 3.36 5.26
CA ILE A 80 -1.11 3.04 3.97
C ILE A 80 -2.20 3.14 2.91
N PHE A 81 -1.92 3.89 1.86
CA PHE A 81 -2.81 4.03 0.72
C PHE A 81 -2.33 3.13 -0.40
N LEU A 82 -3.23 2.29 -0.91
CA LEU A 82 -2.95 1.36 -1.99
C LEU A 82 -3.80 1.77 -3.20
N THR A 83 -3.18 1.87 -4.35
CA THR A 83 -3.85 2.08 -5.63
C THR A 83 -3.52 0.93 -6.56
N LEU A 84 -4.54 0.21 -7.02
CA LEU A 84 -4.40 -0.81 -8.06
C LEU A 84 -4.88 -0.26 -9.39
N ALA A 85 -4.10 -0.51 -10.43
CA ALA A 85 -4.42 -0.16 -11.80
C ALA A 85 -3.94 -1.28 -12.75
N PRO A 86 -4.39 -1.32 -14.01
CA PRO A 86 -3.82 -2.21 -15.01
C PRO A 86 -2.32 -1.97 -15.17
N ALA A 87 -1.52 -3.04 -15.12
CA ALA A 87 -0.10 -2.93 -15.36
C ALA A 87 0.20 -2.57 -16.83
N PRO A 88 1.24 -1.77 -17.11
CA PRO A 88 1.72 -1.56 -18.47
C PRO A 88 2.04 -2.89 -19.16
N LYS A 89 1.77 -2.98 -20.48
CA LYS A 89 2.04 -4.21 -21.26
C LYS A 89 3.52 -4.58 -21.26
N ALA A 90 4.40 -3.58 -21.39
CA ALA A 90 5.84 -3.78 -21.29
C ALA A 90 6.24 -3.79 -19.80
N ALA A 91 7.09 -4.75 -19.40
CA ALA A 91 7.71 -4.69 -18.10
C ALA A 91 8.61 -3.44 -18.04
N PRO A 92 8.52 -2.63 -16.96
CA PRO A 92 9.45 -1.54 -16.78
C PRO A 92 10.88 -2.09 -16.59
N ALA A 93 11.88 -1.30 -16.93
CA ALA A 93 13.26 -1.59 -16.57
C ALA A 93 13.39 -1.71 -15.03
N ALA A 94 14.37 -2.48 -14.57
CA ALA A 94 14.68 -2.58 -13.15
C ALA A 94 14.85 -1.19 -12.53
N PRO A 95 14.43 -0.97 -11.28
CA PRO A 95 14.48 0.36 -10.66
C PRO A 95 15.86 1.00 -10.68
N ALA A 96 16.92 0.23 -10.47
CA ALA A 96 18.30 0.73 -10.53
C ALA A 96 18.67 1.23 -11.93
N GLU A 97 18.21 0.56 -12.98
CA GLU A 97 18.42 0.97 -14.37
C GLU A 97 17.54 2.18 -14.72
N ARG A 98 16.26 2.12 -14.39
CA ARG A 98 15.27 3.18 -14.70
C ARG A 98 15.65 4.53 -14.10
N TYR A 99 16.13 4.51 -12.86
CA TYR A 99 16.47 5.73 -12.12
C TYR A 99 17.94 6.07 -12.15
N GLY A 100 18.82 5.13 -12.55
CA GLY A 100 20.28 5.30 -12.59
C GLY A 100 20.78 6.63 -13.15
N PRO A 101 20.27 7.10 -14.31
CA PRO A 101 20.69 8.36 -14.93
C PRO A 101 20.41 9.63 -14.09
N TYR A 102 19.56 9.51 -13.07
CA TYR A 102 19.11 10.64 -12.25
C TYR A 102 19.68 10.61 -10.84
N LEU A 103 20.50 9.62 -10.52
CA LEU A 103 20.99 9.38 -9.16
C LEU A 103 22.41 9.91 -8.98
N ALA A 104 22.63 10.57 -7.84
CA ALA A 104 23.97 10.87 -7.38
C ALA A 104 24.79 9.59 -7.16
N PRO A 105 26.14 9.65 -7.29
CA PRO A 105 26.98 8.47 -7.21
C PRO A 105 26.98 7.82 -5.82
N ASP A 106 26.70 8.58 -4.77
CA ASP A 106 26.78 8.12 -3.40
C ASP A 106 25.68 7.11 -3.07
N VAL A 107 26.08 6.02 -2.41
CA VAL A 107 25.18 4.97 -1.92
C VAL A 107 25.34 4.87 -0.40
N GLN A 108 24.24 4.84 0.32
CA GLN A 108 24.19 4.67 1.76
C GLN A 108 23.35 3.45 2.11
N VAL A 109 23.72 2.75 3.17
CA VAL A 109 22.86 1.71 3.75
C VAL A 109 21.88 2.36 4.70
N ALA A 110 20.60 2.11 4.50
CA ALA A 110 19.50 2.58 5.32
C ALA A 110 18.89 1.43 6.15
N ASP A 111 17.90 1.76 6.97
CA ASP A 111 17.16 0.81 7.78
C ASP A 111 16.57 -0.32 6.92
N GLY A 112 16.46 -1.51 7.52
CA GLY A 112 15.99 -2.70 6.80
C GLY A 112 16.95 -3.22 5.74
N GLY A 113 18.20 -2.75 5.69
CA GLY A 113 19.21 -3.18 4.71
C GLY A 113 18.99 -2.60 3.31
N LEU A 114 18.14 -1.59 3.16
CA LEU A 114 17.92 -0.91 1.88
C LEU A 114 19.14 -0.08 1.47
N LEU A 115 19.37 0.02 0.16
CA LEU A 115 20.33 0.95 -0.42
C LEU A 115 19.62 2.27 -0.70
N ARG A 116 20.05 3.34 -0.01
CA ARG A 116 19.55 4.70 -0.24
C ARG A 116 20.43 5.41 -1.26
N ARG A 117 19.82 6.01 -2.26
CA ARG A 117 20.47 6.86 -3.24
C ARG A 117 19.70 8.17 -3.40
N ARG A 118 20.41 9.27 -3.41
CA ARG A 118 19.84 10.60 -3.59
C ARG A 118 19.60 10.87 -5.09
N PHE A 119 18.43 11.43 -5.42
CA PHE A 119 18.24 12.02 -6.75
C PHE A 119 18.98 13.36 -6.87
N GLU A 120 19.54 13.61 -8.03
CA GLU A 120 20.18 14.90 -8.35
C GLU A 120 19.13 16.01 -8.37
N ASP A 121 19.57 17.23 -7.97
CA ASP A 121 18.68 18.38 -7.81
C ASP A 121 18.18 18.93 -9.18
N ASN A 122 18.81 18.55 -10.28
CA ASN A 122 18.39 18.86 -11.65
C ASN A 122 17.54 17.73 -12.31
N SER A 123 17.20 16.69 -11.56
CA SER A 123 16.40 15.56 -12.05
C SER A 123 14.90 15.82 -11.90
N PRO A 124 14.05 15.07 -12.64
CA PRO A 124 12.59 15.10 -12.46
C PRO A 124 12.13 14.67 -11.05
N TYR A 125 13.03 14.05 -10.28
CA TYR A 125 12.81 13.52 -8.93
C TYR A 125 13.51 14.34 -7.85
N ALA A 126 13.87 15.59 -8.17
CA ALA A 126 14.51 16.49 -7.22
C ALA A 126 13.71 16.58 -5.91
N GLY A 127 14.41 16.48 -4.77
CA GLY A 127 13.74 16.47 -3.46
C GLY A 127 13.30 15.08 -2.96
N GLU A 128 13.55 14.00 -3.72
CA GLU A 128 13.31 12.63 -3.30
C GLU A 128 14.63 11.86 -3.12
N ASP A 129 14.56 10.75 -2.38
CA ASP A 129 15.57 9.70 -2.32
C ASP A 129 14.97 8.40 -2.81
N LEU A 130 15.79 7.57 -3.47
CA LEU A 130 15.44 6.22 -3.90
C LEU A 130 15.99 5.22 -2.89
N TYR A 131 15.12 4.33 -2.43
CA TYR A 131 15.46 3.18 -1.58
C TYR A 131 15.27 1.91 -2.38
N LEU A 132 16.28 1.03 -2.38
CA LEU A 132 16.31 -0.20 -3.17
C LEU A 132 16.63 -1.39 -2.28
N ALA A 133 15.87 -2.46 -2.35
CA ALA A 133 16.32 -3.75 -1.85
C ALA A 133 17.51 -4.23 -2.70
N PRO A 134 18.62 -4.67 -2.10
CA PRO A 134 19.75 -5.18 -2.85
C PRO A 134 19.37 -6.41 -3.70
N PRO A 135 19.98 -6.59 -4.90
CA PRO A 135 21.04 -5.72 -5.46
C PRO A 135 20.54 -4.51 -6.26
N ASP A 136 19.35 -4.54 -6.84
CA ASP A 136 18.88 -3.62 -7.90
C ASP A 136 17.47 -3.06 -7.68
N GLY A 137 16.79 -3.48 -6.59
CA GLY A 137 15.45 -3.03 -6.25
C GLY A 137 14.33 -3.81 -6.93
N GLU A 138 14.62 -4.96 -7.57
CA GLU A 138 13.55 -5.78 -8.18
C GLU A 138 12.55 -6.28 -7.14
N ASP A 139 13.04 -6.72 -5.97
CA ASP A 139 12.17 -7.19 -4.89
C ASP A 139 11.38 -6.06 -4.23
N PHE A 140 12.02 -4.89 -4.08
CA PHE A 140 11.38 -3.72 -3.49
C PHE A 140 12.14 -2.45 -3.84
N PHE A 141 11.40 -1.42 -4.17
CA PHE A 141 11.90 -0.06 -4.20
C PHE A 141 10.85 0.94 -3.73
N ALA A 142 11.31 2.07 -3.21
CA ALA A 142 10.45 3.18 -2.87
C ALA A 142 11.16 4.51 -3.16
N ARG A 143 10.41 5.50 -3.66
CA ARG A 143 10.82 6.89 -3.72
C ARG A 143 10.20 7.62 -2.54
N CYS A 144 11.03 8.27 -1.74
CA CYS A 144 10.58 8.97 -0.55
C CYS A 144 10.94 10.45 -0.64
N GLN A 145 10.00 11.29 -0.30
CA GLN A 145 10.25 12.74 -0.17
C GLN A 145 11.26 12.99 0.93
N ARG A 146 12.24 13.86 0.64
CA ARG A 146 13.17 14.36 1.67
C ARG A 146 12.46 15.40 2.55
N PRO A 147 12.77 15.40 3.87
CA PRO A 147 12.26 16.41 4.77
C PRO A 147 12.53 17.81 4.23
N LYS A 148 11.52 18.66 4.21
CA LYS A 148 11.65 20.06 3.86
C LYS A 148 11.93 20.90 5.09
N ILE A 149 12.85 21.86 4.99
CA ILE A 149 13.20 22.80 6.07
C ILE A 149 13.05 24.23 5.53
N PRO A 150 12.11 25.04 6.05
CA PRO A 150 11.11 24.70 7.06
C PRO A 150 10.04 23.75 6.51
N ALA A 151 9.43 22.97 7.40
CA ALA A 151 8.35 22.07 7.04
C ALA A 151 7.17 22.86 6.47
N ASP A 152 6.63 22.40 5.33
CA ASP A 152 5.45 23.02 4.68
C ASP A 152 4.11 22.50 5.24
N GLY A 153 4.16 21.71 6.31
CA GLY A 153 3.00 21.12 6.99
C GLY A 153 2.39 19.91 6.28
N LEU A 154 2.95 19.49 5.13
CA LEU A 154 2.55 18.25 4.48
C LEU A 154 3.39 17.10 5.01
N PRO A 155 2.78 15.94 5.33
CA PRO A 155 3.51 14.77 5.75
C PRO A 155 4.36 14.23 4.60
N GLU A 156 5.60 13.88 4.92
CA GLU A 156 6.48 13.19 4.00
C GLU A 156 5.90 11.80 3.67
N SER A 157 6.08 11.36 2.46
CA SER A 157 5.60 10.04 2.05
C SER A 157 6.58 9.33 1.15
N CYS A 158 6.56 8.01 1.23
CA CYS A 158 7.19 7.09 0.30
C CYS A 158 6.16 6.57 -0.70
N LEU A 159 6.58 6.32 -1.93
CA LEU A 159 5.83 5.65 -2.97
C LEU A 159 6.62 4.42 -3.41
N ALA A 160 6.09 3.23 -3.13
CA ALA A 160 6.56 1.97 -3.68
C ALA A 160 5.63 1.49 -4.79
N GLU A 161 6.17 0.75 -5.76
CA GLU A 161 5.41 0.19 -6.88
C GLU A 161 5.75 -1.29 -7.04
N PHE A 162 4.72 -2.12 -7.21
CA PHE A 162 4.88 -3.57 -7.42
C PHE A 162 4.02 -4.01 -8.59
N ARG A 163 4.55 -4.93 -9.39
CA ARG A 163 3.76 -5.63 -10.39
C ARG A 163 3.23 -6.93 -9.80
N ILE A 164 1.92 -7.12 -9.86
CA ILE A 164 1.25 -8.36 -9.44
C ILE A 164 0.47 -8.84 -10.66
N ASP A 165 1.00 -9.83 -11.37
CA ASP A 165 0.44 -10.34 -12.63
C ASP A 165 0.13 -9.23 -13.65
N ARG A 166 -1.16 -8.91 -13.85
CA ARG A 166 -1.63 -7.87 -14.78
C ARG A 166 -1.89 -6.53 -14.11
N LEU A 167 -1.63 -6.45 -12.80
CA LEU A 167 -1.89 -5.26 -12.00
C LEU A 167 -0.59 -4.56 -11.63
N LEU A 168 -0.66 -3.24 -11.54
CA LEU A 168 0.31 -2.39 -10.89
C LEU A 168 -0.28 -1.94 -9.56
N LEU A 169 0.39 -2.28 -8.48
CA LEU A 169 0.08 -1.78 -7.14
C LEU A 169 1.02 -0.63 -6.80
N GLN A 170 0.47 0.52 -6.51
CA GLN A 170 1.18 1.65 -5.90
C GLN A 170 0.83 1.72 -4.42
N MET A 171 1.84 1.82 -3.57
CA MET A 171 1.70 1.89 -2.12
C MET A 171 2.34 3.18 -1.60
N ARG A 172 1.53 4.05 -0.96
CA ARG A 172 1.99 5.25 -0.27
C ARG A 172 1.96 5.06 1.23
N PHE A 173 3.06 5.37 1.90
CA PHE A 173 3.23 5.13 3.34
C PHE A 173 4.22 6.14 3.95
N ASP A 174 4.20 6.26 5.28
CA ASP A 174 5.13 7.11 6.05
C ASP A 174 6.55 6.52 5.99
N PRO A 175 7.60 7.33 5.77
CA PRO A 175 8.99 6.89 5.74
C PRO A 175 9.45 6.09 6.96
N ALA A 176 8.82 6.29 8.12
CA ALA A 176 9.11 5.52 9.33
C ALA A 176 8.93 3.99 9.17
N TRP A 177 8.15 3.57 8.16
CA TRP A 177 7.93 2.15 7.86
C TRP A 177 8.96 1.52 6.91
N LEU A 178 9.95 2.29 6.41
CA LEU A 178 10.96 1.76 5.49
C LEU A 178 11.76 0.59 6.09
N GLY A 179 12.06 0.62 7.39
CA GLY A 179 12.76 -0.47 8.07
C GLY A 179 12.01 -1.82 8.01
N ASP A 180 10.69 -1.77 7.91
CA ASP A 180 9.80 -2.94 7.84
C ASP A 180 9.37 -3.28 6.39
N TRP A 181 10.08 -2.79 5.38
CA TRP A 181 9.70 -2.89 3.97
C TRP A 181 9.31 -4.32 3.52
N ALA A 182 10.06 -5.33 3.94
CA ALA A 182 9.79 -6.72 3.56
C ALA A 182 8.42 -7.20 4.07
N LYS A 183 8.04 -6.76 5.28
CA LYS A 183 6.73 -7.06 5.86
C LYS A 183 5.62 -6.29 5.14
N LEU A 184 5.84 -5.00 4.84
CA LEU A 184 4.89 -4.21 4.05
C LEU A 184 4.65 -4.84 2.68
N HIS A 185 5.73 -5.22 1.98
CA HIS A 185 5.66 -5.88 0.67
C HIS A 185 4.87 -7.18 0.76
N ALA A 186 5.22 -8.08 1.69
CA ALA A 186 4.54 -9.35 1.86
C ALA A 186 3.04 -9.18 2.18
N ASN A 187 2.70 -8.24 3.06
CA ASN A 187 1.30 -7.99 3.42
C ASN A 187 0.50 -7.38 2.27
N ALA A 188 1.10 -6.50 1.45
CA ALA A 188 0.48 -5.97 0.25
C ALA A 188 0.16 -7.07 -0.76
N LEU A 189 1.13 -7.96 -1.05
CA LEU A 189 0.94 -9.11 -1.93
C LEU A 189 -0.15 -10.06 -1.41
N ASN A 190 -0.13 -10.36 -0.11
CA ASN A 190 -1.12 -11.26 0.51
C ASN A 190 -2.54 -10.68 0.44
N LEU A 191 -2.69 -9.36 0.68
CA LEU A 191 -3.98 -8.69 0.59
C LEU A 191 -4.57 -8.80 -0.82
N ILE A 192 -3.76 -8.52 -1.86
CA ILE A 192 -4.25 -8.55 -3.25
C ILE A 192 -4.54 -9.97 -3.71
N ARG A 193 -3.65 -10.94 -3.43
CA ARG A 193 -3.87 -12.36 -3.77
C ARG A 193 -5.07 -12.94 -3.03
N GLY A 194 -5.29 -12.54 -1.78
CA GLY A 194 -6.46 -12.96 -0.99
C GLY A 194 -7.78 -12.35 -1.48
N ALA A 195 -7.72 -11.26 -2.25
CA ALA A 195 -8.89 -10.62 -2.83
C ALA A 195 -9.31 -11.22 -4.18
N GLU A 196 -8.46 -12.03 -4.82
CA GLU A 196 -8.84 -12.74 -6.05
C GLU A 196 -10.02 -13.65 -5.73
N ALA A 197 -11.18 -13.30 -6.26
CA ALA A 197 -12.36 -14.12 -6.12
C ALA A 197 -12.09 -15.42 -6.88
N ASP A 198 -12.14 -16.54 -6.17
CA ASP A 198 -11.88 -17.91 -6.58
C ASP A 198 -11.74 -18.08 -8.09
N GLY A 199 -10.51 -17.97 -8.56
CA GLY A 199 -10.19 -18.22 -9.96
C GLY A 199 -10.64 -19.63 -10.25
N VAL A 200 -11.62 -19.77 -11.13
CA VAL A 200 -11.96 -21.01 -11.78
C VAL A 200 -10.64 -21.66 -12.18
N ARG A 201 -10.19 -22.65 -11.40
CA ARG A 201 -9.27 -23.65 -11.91
C ARG A 201 -9.97 -24.25 -13.10
N GLN A 202 -9.65 -23.77 -14.29
CA GLN A 202 -9.99 -24.54 -15.50
C GLN A 202 -9.28 -25.88 -15.34
N PRO A 203 -10.04 -27.00 -15.26
CA PRO A 203 -9.42 -28.31 -15.34
C PRO A 203 -8.76 -28.35 -16.72
N GLY A 204 -7.43 -28.53 -16.70
CA GLY A 204 -6.67 -28.72 -17.93
C GLY A 204 -7.35 -29.81 -18.78
N ASN A 205 -7.74 -29.45 -19.99
CA ASN A 205 -8.05 -30.43 -21.02
C ASN A 205 -6.76 -31.22 -21.26
N GLY A 206 -6.80 -32.49 -20.80
CA GLY A 206 -5.84 -33.51 -21.17
C GLY A 206 -5.98 -33.93 -22.63
#